data_c88aa41541894b75eb8ef297ee35831a
#
_entry.id   c88aa41541894b75eb8ef297ee35831a
#
_cell.length_a   1.000
_cell.length_b   1.000
_cell.length_c   1.000
_cell.angle_alpha   90.00
_cell.angle_beta   90.00
_cell.angle_gamma   90.00
#
_symmetry.space_group_name_H-M   'P 1'
#
loop_
_entity.id
_entity.type
_entity.pdbx_description
1 polymer ?
#
loop_
_entity_poly.entity_id
_entity_poly.type
_entity_poly.pdbx_seq_one_letter_code
_entity_poly.pdbx_strand_id
1 'polypeptide(L)'
;FHPGRSAVILKDGKAIGILGEIHPDVAENYGIEVKVYAAKLNVPEMLKLSEKEVTYKPMPKFPATTRDLSLICDDNLPAASIEKAIKKAAGKVLEKVTLFDVYKGKQIEEGKKSISYSISMRSHDGTLTDEQADSVMKKVLKALKDIGADLRM
;
A
#
# COMPACT_ATOMS: atom_id res chain seq x y z
N PHE A 1 -19.01 15.86 8.16
CA PHE A 1 -18.53 14.48 8.02
C PHE A 1 -18.72 13.68 9.29
N HIS A 2 -18.96 12.37 9.15
CA HIS A 2 -19.06 11.44 10.26
C HIS A 2 -17.71 11.34 11.01
N PRO A 3 -17.65 11.49 12.35
CA PRO A 3 -16.37 11.58 13.06
C PRO A 3 -15.52 10.32 12.99
N GLY A 4 -16.14 9.13 12.92
CA GLY A 4 -15.43 7.84 12.82
C GLY A 4 -15.26 7.29 11.40
N ARG A 5 -15.71 8.03 10.36
CA ARG A 5 -15.69 7.57 8.96
C ARG A 5 -15.23 8.68 8.03
N SER A 6 -14.21 9.39 8.43
CA SER A 6 -13.57 10.45 7.65
C SER A 6 -12.05 10.33 7.74
N ALA A 7 -11.36 10.85 6.72
CA ALA A 7 -9.92 10.85 6.64
C ALA A 7 -9.40 12.15 6.03
N VAL A 8 -8.22 12.58 6.46
CA VAL A 8 -7.50 13.70 5.87
C VAL A 8 -6.66 13.18 4.70
N ILE A 9 -6.70 13.87 3.58
CA ILE A 9 -5.86 13.59 2.41
C ILE A 9 -4.58 14.39 2.56
N LEU A 10 -3.44 13.70 2.57
CA LEU A 10 -2.12 14.32 2.69
C LEU A 10 -1.30 14.12 1.42
N LYS A 11 -0.55 15.14 1.03
CA LYS A 11 0.54 15.08 0.04
C LYS A 11 1.79 15.65 0.69
N ASP A 12 2.86 14.84 0.77
CA ASP A 12 4.14 15.21 1.39
C ASP A 12 3.99 15.78 2.81
N GLY A 13 3.09 15.17 3.61
CA GLY A 13 2.78 15.56 4.98
C GLY A 13 1.87 16.78 5.12
N LYS A 14 1.48 17.45 4.03
CA LYS A 14 0.56 18.59 4.03
C LYS A 14 -0.86 18.16 3.73
N ALA A 15 -1.83 18.70 4.47
CA ALA A 15 -3.25 18.42 4.26
C ALA A 15 -3.74 19.13 2.98
N ILE A 16 -4.22 18.33 2.01
CA ILE A 16 -4.77 18.82 0.76
C ILE A 16 -6.28 18.58 0.64
N GLY A 17 -6.88 17.93 1.62
CA GLY A 17 -8.32 17.70 1.62
C GLY A 17 -8.78 16.79 2.74
N ILE A 18 -10.08 16.58 2.76
CA ILE A 18 -10.76 15.64 3.64
C ILE A 18 -11.78 14.85 2.83
N LEU A 19 -11.94 13.58 3.12
CA LEU A 19 -12.99 12.73 2.56
C LEU A 19 -13.68 11.95 3.68
N GLY A 20 -14.89 11.52 3.44
CA GLY A 20 -15.61 10.70 4.42
C GLY A 20 -17.10 10.57 4.13
N GLU A 21 -17.76 9.82 4.99
CA GLU A 21 -19.21 9.70 5.02
C GLU A 21 -19.81 11.02 5.56
N ILE A 22 -20.86 11.49 4.92
CA ILE A 22 -21.66 12.61 5.45
C ILE A 22 -22.35 12.15 6.73
N HIS A 23 -22.38 13.03 7.74
CA HIS A 23 -23.05 12.70 9.00
C HIS A 23 -24.52 12.35 8.75
N PRO A 24 -25.05 11.26 9.36
CA PRO A 24 -26.44 10.84 9.13
C PRO A 24 -27.46 11.96 9.34
N ASP A 25 -27.35 12.73 10.42
CA ASP A 25 -28.27 13.85 10.74
C ASP A 25 -28.26 14.93 9.64
N VAL A 26 -27.09 15.16 9.01
CA VAL A 26 -26.98 16.10 7.89
C VAL A 26 -27.64 15.52 6.65
N ALA A 27 -27.45 14.24 6.36
CA ALA A 27 -28.11 13.57 5.23
C ALA A 27 -29.64 13.60 5.41
N GLU A 28 -30.13 13.32 6.60
CA GLU A 28 -31.56 13.36 6.94
C GLU A 28 -32.19 14.75 6.71
N ASN A 29 -31.48 15.84 7.11
CA ASN A 29 -31.93 17.21 6.88
C ASN A 29 -32.13 17.56 5.39
N TYR A 30 -31.48 16.79 4.48
CA TYR A 30 -31.63 16.92 3.04
C TYR A 30 -32.53 15.82 2.42
N GLY A 31 -33.20 15.01 3.23
CA GLY A 31 -34.06 13.92 2.78
C GLY A 31 -33.28 12.78 2.11
N ILE A 32 -32.02 12.59 2.47
CA ILE A 32 -31.17 11.54 1.90
C ILE A 32 -31.16 10.35 2.86
N GLU A 33 -31.75 9.24 2.43
CA GLU A 33 -31.87 7.99 3.21
C GLU A 33 -30.71 7.00 3.02
N VAL A 34 -29.84 7.25 2.06
CA VAL A 34 -28.69 6.39 1.73
C VAL A 34 -27.39 7.01 2.23
N LYS A 35 -26.36 6.16 2.45
CA LYS A 35 -25.04 6.64 2.78
C LYS A 35 -24.43 7.44 1.63
N VAL A 36 -23.97 8.65 1.93
CA VAL A 36 -23.29 9.53 0.98
C VAL A 36 -21.86 9.71 1.42
N TYR A 37 -20.93 9.58 0.49
CA TYR A 37 -19.52 9.89 0.69
C TYR A 37 -19.18 11.13 -0.13
N ALA A 38 -18.41 12.03 0.47
CA ALA A 38 -17.98 13.26 -0.16
C ALA A 38 -16.50 13.53 0.09
N ALA A 39 -15.89 14.34 -0.76
CA ALA A 39 -14.55 14.87 -0.57
C ALA A 39 -14.53 16.37 -0.76
N LYS A 40 -13.76 17.08 0.10
CA LYS A 40 -13.44 18.51 -0.06
C LYS A 40 -11.95 18.63 -0.30
N LEU A 41 -11.55 19.20 -1.45
CA LEU A 41 -10.17 19.33 -1.86
C LEU A 41 -9.73 20.79 -1.89
N ASN A 42 -8.52 21.07 -1.42
CA ASN A 42 -7.87 22.37 -1.52
C ASN A 42 -7.07 22.43 -2.82
N VAL A 43 -7.74 22.81 -3.91
CA VAL A 43 -7.13 22.86 -5.24
C VAL A 43 -5.90 23.80 -5.31
N PRO A 44 -5.92 25.02 -4.73
CA PRO A 44 -4.72 25.87 -4.67
C PRO A 44 -3.52 25.19 -4.04
N GLU A 45 -3.70 24.44 -2.94
CA GLU A 45 -2.60 23.74 -2.28
C GLU A 45 -2.14 22.52 -3.09
N MET A 46 -3.08 21.81 -3.73
CA MET A 46 -2.74 20.72 -4.66
C MET A 46 -1.88 21.22 -5.82
N LEU A 47 -2.21 22.36 -6.40
CA LEU A 47 -1.42 22.96 -7.50
C LEU A 47 -0.01 23.38 -7.06
N LYS A 48 0.15 23.91 -5.85
CA LYS A 48 1.48 24.23 -5.29
C LYS A 48 2.34 22.98 -5.09
N LEU A 49 1.71 21.85 -4.73
CA LEU A 49 2.38 20.59 -4.47
C LEU A 49 2.43 19.68 -5.72
N SER A 50 1.91 20.13 -6.86
CA SER A 50 2.01 19.36 -8.10
C SER A 50 3.46 19.35 -8.60
N GLU A 51 3.88 18.20 -9.12
CA GLU A 51 5.16 18.09 -9.82
C GLU A 51 5.11 18.95 -11.09
N LYS A 52 5.99 19.94 -11.18
CA LYS A 52 6.00 20.91 -12.29
C LYS A 52 6.78 20.42 -13.50
N GLU A 53 7.64 19.41 -13.32
CA GLU A 53 8.52 18.94 -14.38
C GLU A 53 8.44 17.42 -14.52
N VAL A 54 8.21 16.96 -15.74
CA VAL A 54 8.33 15.55 -16.11
C VAL A 54 9.78 15.31 -16.50
N THR A 55 10.52 14.64 -15.63
CA THR A 55 11.90 14.23 -15.90
C THR A 55 11.92 12.93 -16.70
N TYR A 56 12.71 12.89 -17.76
CA TYR A 56 12.97 11.66 -18.49
C TYR A 56 13.66 10.65 -17.58
N LYS A 57 13.09 9.44 -17.47
CA LYS A 57 13.71 8.30 -16.80
C LYS A 57 14.17 7.33 -17.90
N PRO A 58 15.48 7.07 -18.04
CA PRO A 58 15.95 6.11 -19.03
C PRO A 58 15.38 4.71 -18.77
N MET A 59 15.11 3.99 -19.85
CA MET A 59 14.66 2.59 -19.71
C MET A 59 15.73 1.77 -19.01
N PRO A 60 15.34 0.90 -18.07
CA PRO A 60 16.28 0.02 -17.39
C PRO A 60 17.00 -0.88 -18.38
N LYS A 61 18.31 -1.03 -18.24
CA LYS A 61 19.16 -1.87 -19.10
C LYS A 61 18.98 -3.37 -18.85
N PHE A 62 18.61 -3.75 -17.62
CA PHE A 62 18.49 -5.14 -17.18
C PHE A 62 17.04 -5.48 -16.84
N PRO A 63 16.61 -6.74 -17.05
CA PRO A 63 15.25 -7.15 -16.71
C PRO A 63 15.01 -7.14 -15.19
N ALA A 64 13.74 -6.96 -14.80
CA ALA A 64 13.32 -7.16 -13.42
C ALA A 64 13.04 -8.64 -13.16
N THR A 65 13.27 -9.08 -11.94
CA THR A 65 12.81 -10.37 -11.40
C THR A 65 11.65 -10.12 -10.46
N THR A 66 10.55 -10.84 -10.65
CA THR A 66 9.35 -10.70 -9.81
C THR A 66 9.17 -11.94 -8.95
N ARG A 67 8.77 -11.74 -7.69
CA ARG A 67 8.38 -12.78 -6.75
C ARG A 67 7.05 -12.39 -6.11
N ASP A 68 6.10 -13.31 -6.13
CA ASP A 68 4.83 -13.15 -5.46
C ASP A 68 4.88 -13.84 -4.10
N LEU A 69 4.21 -13.24 -3.13
CA LEU A 69 4.07 -13.84 -1.81
C LEU A 69 2.68 -13.55 -1.25
N SER A 70 2.10 -14.55 -0.62
CA SER A 70 0.86 -14.44 0.12
C SER A 70 1.12 -14.60 1.60
N LEU A 71 0.59 -13.69 2.40
CA LEU A 71 0.81 -13.60 3.83
C LEU A 71 -0.49 -13.79 4.58
N ILE A 72 -0.41 -14.36 5.79
CA ILE A 72 -1.48 -14.32 6.77
C ILE A 72 -1.03 -13.39 7.89
N CYS A 73 -1.88 -12.46 8.26
CA CYS A 73 -1.61 -11.51 9.33
C CYS A 73 -2.92 -11.13 10.06
N ASP A 74 -2.77 -10.45 11.21
CA ASP A 74 -3.88 -9.87 11.93
C ASP A 74 -4.67 -8.91 11.04
N ASP A 75 -5.99 -8.92 11.17
CA ASP A 75 -6.87 -8.05 10.36
C ASP A 75 -6.60 -6.57 10.57
N ASN A 76 -6.18 -6.18 11.77
CA ASN A 76 -5.86 -4.81 12.12
C ASN A 76 -4.45 -4.37 11.65
N LEU A 77 -3.58 -5.29 11.19
CA LEU A 77 -2.26 -4.92 10.68
C LEU A 77 -2.39 -4.12 9.38
N PRO A 78 -1.97 -2.83 9.34
CA PRO A 78 -2.12 -2.01 8.15
C PRO A 78 -1.24 -2.52 6.99
N ALA A 79 -1.79 -2.55 5.77
CA ALA A 79 -1.03 -2.88 4.56
C ALA A 79 0.22 -2.00 4.40
N ALA A 80 0.13 -0.72 4.75
CA ALA A 80 1.27 0.21 4.72
C ALA A 80 2.43 -0.22 5.63
N SER A 81 2.16 -0.89 6.77
CA SER A 81 3.20 -1.43 7.65
C SER A 81 3.94 -2.59 7.00
N ILE A 82 3.21 -3.45 6.31
CA ILE A 82 3.76 -4.58 5.53
C ILE A 82 4.64 -4.04 4.40
N GLU A 83 4.12 -3.10 3.59
CA GLU A 83 4.89 -2.49 2.52
C GLU A 83 6.17 -1.80 3.02
N LYS A 84 6.09 -1.10 4.16
CA LYS A 84 7.25 -0.45 4.78
C LYS A 84 8.32 -1.47 5.18
N ALA A 85 7.91 -2.62 5.73
CA ALA A 85 8.82 -3.71 6.09
C ALA A 85 9.49 -4.30 4.85
N ILE A 86 8.71 -4.57 3.78
CA ILE A 86 9.22 -5.05 2.49
C ILE A 86 10.24 -4.05 1.92
N LYS A 87 9.86 -2.78 1.82
CA LYS A 87 10.74 -1.72 1.27
C LYS A 87 12.06 -1.60 2.03
N LYS A 88 11.99 -1.66 3.36
CA LYS A 88 13.19 -1.61 4.21
C LYS A 88 14.09 -2.84 4.03
N ALA A 89 13.51 -4.03 3.98
CA ALA A 89 14.27 -5.29 3.91
C ALA A 89 14.86 -5.56 2.52
N ALA A 90 14.12 -5.25 1.46
CA ALA A 90 14.59 -5.43 0.08
C ALA A 90 15.61 -4.37 -0.35
N GLY A 91 15.55 -3.16 0.24
CA GLY A 91 16.54 -2.11 0.02
C GLY A 91 16.63 -1.63 -1.43
N LYS A 92 17.84 -1.37 -1.91
CA LYS A 92 18.10 -0.72 -3.21
C LYS A 92 17.68 -1.53 -4.43
N VAL A 93 17.57 -2.84 -4.32
CA VAL A 93 17.15 -3.71 -5.44
C VAL A 93 15.65 -3.74 -5.65
N LEU A 94 14.88 -3.20 -4.71
CA LEU A 94 13.44 -3.11 -4.86
C LEU A 94 13.07 -2.03 -5.89
N GLU A 95 12.38 -2.46 -6.94
CA GLU A 95 11.81 -1.56 -7.95
C GLU A 95 10.37 -1.20 -7.61
N LYS A 96 9.55 -2.20 -7.28
CA LYS A 96 8.12 -2.01 -7.01
C LYS A 96 7.57 -3.07 -6.06
N VAL A 97 6.63 -2.64 -5.20
CA VAL A 97 5.74 -3.51 -4.42
C VAL A 97 4.32 -3.22 -4.86
N THR A 98 3.59 -4.26 -5.21
CA THR A 98 2.18 -4.13 -5.62
C THR A 98 1.34 -5.07 -4.78
N LEU A 99 0.41 -4.52 -4.01
CA LEU A 99 -0.67 -5.27 -3.39
C LEU A 99 -1.67 -5.65 -4.49
N PHE A 100 -1.97 -6.93 -4.66
CA PHE A 100 -2.89 -7.38 -5.71
C PHE A 100 -4.09 -8.18 -5.19
N ASP A 101 -4.03 -8.70 -3.94
CA ASP A 101 -5.16 -9.42 -3.36
C ASP A 101 -5.23 -9.23 -1.85
N VAL A 102 -6.46 -9.13 -1.33
CA VAL A 102 -6.80 -9.17 0.10
C VAL A 102 -8.01 -10.06 0.28
N TYR A 103 -7.85 -11.16 0.96
CA TYR A 103 -8.91 -12.14 1.19
C TYR A 103 -9.23 -12.29 2.68
N LYS A 104 -10.53 -12.26 2.98
CA LYS A 104 -11.10 -12.58 4.28
C LYS A 104 -12.23 -13.58 4.06
N GLY A 105 -12.15 -14.76 4.59
CA GLY A 105 -13.19 -15.76 4.40
C GLY A 105 -12.91 -17.05 5.14
N LYS A 106 -13.76 -18.05 4.92
CA LYS A 106 -13.81 -19.32 5.67
C LYS A 106 -12.49 -20.10 5.74
N GLN A 107 -11.54 -19.82 4.83
CA GLN A 107 -10.22 -20.49 4.81
C GLN A 107 -9.17 -19.76 5.64
N ILE A 108 -9.51 -18.62 6.23
CA ILE A 108 -8.63 -17.80 7.08
C ILE A 108 -9.23 -17.79 8.48
N GLU A 109 -8.39 -17.94 9.48
CA GLU A 109 -8.76 -17.89 10.89
C GLU A 109 -9.46 -16.54 11.21
N GLU A 110 -10.47 -16.59 12.07
CA GLU A 110 -11.20 -15.39 12.49
C GLU A 110 -10.24 -14.38 13.14
N GLY A 111 -10.39 -13.10 12.77
CA GLY A 111 -9.50 -12.01 13.18
C GLY A 111 -8.23 -11.86 12.33
N LYS A 112 -8.04 -12.73 11.30
CA LYS A 112 -6.92 -12.64 10.36
C LYS A 112 -7.38 -12.35 8.93
N LYS A 113 -6.44 -11.90 8.10
CA LYS A 113 -6.59 -11.73 6.66
C LYS A 113 -5.42 -12.34 5.92
N SER A 114 -5.68 -12.80 4.69
CA SER A 114 -4.64 -13.10 3.70
C SER A 114 -4.40 -11.86 2.85
N ILE A 115 -3.15 -11.51 2.63
CA ILE A 115 -2.76 -10.36 1.83
C ILE A 115 -1.62 -10.75 0.89
N SER A 116 -1.75 -10.44 -0.40
CA SER A 116 -0.81 -10.91 -1.42
C SER A 116 -0.13 -9.74 -2.12
N TYR A 117 1.20 -9.85 -2.22
CA TYR A 117 2.06 -8.85 -2.83
C TYR A 117 2.89 -9.44 -3.96
N SER A 118 3.04 -8.66 -5.01
CA SER A 118 4.04 -8.87 -6.07
C SER A 118 5.22 -7.92 -5.84
N ILE A 119 6.42 -8.49 -5.72
CA ILE A 119 7.66 -7.78 -5.43
C ILE A 119 8.54 -7.82 -6.67
N SER A 120 8.70 -6.69 -7.34
CA SER A 120 9.60 -6.53 -8.47
C SER A 120 10.95 -6.04 -8.00
N MET A 121 12.00 -6.74 -8.37
CA MET A 121 13.38 -6.44 -8.00
C MET A 121 14.24 -6.26 -9.24
N ARG A 122 15.13 -5.28 -9.23
CA ARG A 122 16.06 -4.98 -10.32
C ARG A 122 17.40 -4.52 -9.77
N SER A 123 18.49 -4.96 -10.39
CA SER A 123 19.81 -4.38 -10.16
C SER A 123 20.15 -3.39 -11.28
N HIS A 124 20.92 -2.36 -10.95
CA HIS A 124 21.45 -1.41 -11.92
C HIS A 124 22.76 -1.87 -12.56
N ASP A 125 23.43 -2.85 -11.95
CA ASP A 125 24.78 -3.28 -12.32
C ASP A 125 24.79 -4.57 -13.17
N GLY A 126 23.64 -5.26 -13.26
CA GLY A 126 23.51 -6.53 -13.97
C GLY A 126 22.15 -7.18 -13.77
N THR A 127 21.89 -8.28 -14.45
CA THR A 127 20.70 -9.11 -14.22
C THR A 127 20.82 -9.79 -12.86
N LEU A 128 19.76 -9.69 -12.01
CA LEU A 128 19.71 -10.41 -10.74
C LEU A 128 19.67 -11.91 -11.00
N THR A 129 20.54 -12.67 -10.32
CA THR A 129 20.44 -14.13 -10.30
C THR A 129 19.33 -14.58 -9.35
N ASP A 130 18.86 -15.83 -9.52
CA ASP A 130 17.84 -16.40 -8.65
C ASP A 130 18.32 -16.47 -7.19
N GLU A 131 19.61 -16.81 -6.96
CA GLU A 131 20.17 -16.85 -5.60
C GLU A 131 20.16 -15.45 -4.94
N GLN A 132 20.46 -14.41 -5.71
CA GLN A 132 20.41 -13.04 -5.22
C GLN A 132 18.97 -12.63 -4.87
N ALA A 133 18.01 -12.91 -5.75
CA ALA A 133 16.60 -12.65 -5.51
C ALA A 133 16.10 -13.39 -4.27
N ASP A 134 16.43 -14.67 -4.15
CA ASP A 134 16.03 -15.52 -3.00
C ASP A 134 16.69 -15.05 -1.68
N SER A 135 17.93 -14.56 -1.74
CA SER A 135 18.58 -13.94 -0.57
C SER A 135 17.83 -12.69 -0.08
N VAL A 136 17.35 -11.85 -1.02
CA VAL A 136 16.52 -10.68 -0.69
C VAL A 136 15.19 -11.12 -0.10
N MET A 137 14.53 -12.11 -0.72
CA MET A 137 13.26 -12.65 -0.24
C MET A 137 13.37 -13.23 1.16
N LYS A 138 14.45 -13.93 1.50
CA LYS A 138 14.71 -14.41 2.87
C LYS A 138 14.74 -13.26 3.89
N LYS A 139 15.37 -12.12 3.55
CA LYS A 139 15.39 -10.93 4.42
C LYS A 139 14.00 -10.33 4.55
N VAL A 140 13.25 -10.25 3.45
CA VAL A 140 11.87 -9.76 3.43
C VAL A 140 10.98 -10.62 4.32
N LEU A 141 11.01 -11.95 4.16
CA LEU A 141 10.21 -12.88 4.96
C LEU A 141 10.53 -12.77 6.45
N LYS A 142 11.82 -12.62 6.81
CA LYS A 142 12.22 -12.40 8.20
C LYS A 142 11.61 -11.12 8.76
N ALA A 143 11.73 -10.01 8.03
CA ALA A 143 11.19 -8.72 8.47
C ALA A 143 9.65 -8.72 8.56
N LEU A 144 8.97 -9.49 7.72
CA LEU A 144 7.52 -9.67 7.76
C LEU A 144 7.09 -10.47 8.98
N LYS A 145 7.83 -11.53 9.29
CA LYS A 145 7.59 -12.33 10.50
C LYS A 145 7.74 -11.50 11.78
N ASP A 146 8.72 -10.60 11.82
CA ASP A 146 8.97 -9.71 12.98
C ASP A 146 7.77 -8.77 13.27
N ILE A 147 6.89 -8.53 12.28
CA ILE A 147 5.67 -7.72 12.43
C ILE A 147 4.38 -8.54 12.47
N GLY A 148 4.48 -9.87 12.60
CA GLY A 148 3.32 -10.76 12.68
C GLY A 148 2.63 -11.04 11.34
N ALA A 149 3.38 -10.98 10.23
CA ALA A 149 2.90 -11.37 8.91
C ALA A 149 3.66 -12.64 8.46
N ASP A 150 2.98 -13.78 8.50
CA ASP A 150 3.55 -15.09 8.17
C ASP A 150 3.20 -15.51 6.75
N LEU A 151 4.09 -16.27 6.11
CA LEU A 151 3.85 -16.81 4.77
C LEU A 151 2.66 -17.78 4.81
N ARG A 152 1.71 -17.60 3.92
CA ARG A 152 0.61 -18.55 3.71
C ARG A 152 1.16 -19.78 2.98
N MET A 153 1.09 -20.95 3.67
CA MET A 153 1.39 -22.25 3.08
C MET A 153 0.18 -22.80 2.34
#